data_85b9cf8e2e0dc86043b0fff389eaa4d1
#
_entry.id   85b9cf8e2e0dc86043b0fff389eaa4d1
#
_cell.length_a   1.000
_cell.length_b   1.000
_cell.length_c   1.000
_cell.angle_alpha   90.00
_cell.angle_beta   90.00
_cell.angle_gamma   90.00
#
_symmetry.space_group_name_H-M   'P 1'
#
loop_
_entity.id
_entity.type
_entity.pdbx_description
1 polymer ?
#
loop_
_entity_poly.entity_id
_entity_poly.type
_entity_poly.pdbx_seq_one_letter_code
_entity_poly.pdbx_strand_id
1 'polypeptide(L)'
;MLLEEDKRGILLESGTNEIEVMEFTINESLYGINVAKVKEILVSQPVKHMPHAHPAVEGIFKPRDKVITVVDLPNYLLGVSDEKREKDLFIVTNFNKINIAFRVHTVVGISRISWTSIQKPDKTVTGGNEGIATGIAQCGDDLVTILDFEKIVAEIAPETTIQMSEIDQLGERKRSDAVILVAEDSVLLSKMIEEALHRSGYVNTRMFPDGGKLWEYLSDLRGDPDLDDKVGLIITDIEMPQMDGHRLTKLVKD
;
A
#
# COMPACT_ATOMS: atom_id res chain seq x y z
N MET A 1 14.19 -19.73 36.09
CA MET A 1 13.47 -20.35 34.97
C MET A 1 12.57 -19.26 34.41
N LEU A 2 13.16 -18.47 33.49
CA LEU A 2 12.54 -17.28 32.89
C LEU A 2 11.70 -17.77 31.72
N LEU A 3 10.43 -17.37 31.70
CA LEU A 3 9.49 -17.62 30.61
C LEU A 3 9.94 -16.82 29.40
N GLU A 4 10.34 -17.48 28.33
CA GLU A 4 10.53 -16.89 27.00
C GLU A 4 9.17 -16.42 26.49
N GLU A 5 9.01 -15.12 26.33
CA GLU A 5 7.92 -14.52 25.59
C GLU A 5 8.00 -14.97 24.12
N ASP A 6 7.02 -15.73 23.74
CA ASP A 6 6.78 -16.21 22.38
C ASP A 6 6.49 -15.01 21.44
N LYS A 7 7.54 -14.45 20.89
CA LYS A 7 7.45 -13.51 19.77
C LYS A 7 7.06 -14.26 18.50
N ARG A 8 5.82 -14.63 18.39
CA ARG A 8 5.23 -14.97 17.08
C ARG A 8 5.04 -13.69 16.28
N GLY A 9 6.14 -13.10 15.85
CA GLY A 9 6.10 -12.27 14.67
C GLY A 9 5.63 -13.14 13.51
N ILE A 10 4.64 -12.67 12.78
CA ILE A 10 4.24 -13.23 11.50
C ILE A 10 5.51 -13.22 10.65
N LEU A 11 6.19 -14.37 10.58
CA LEU A 11 7.30 -14.59 9.66
C LEU A 11 6.66 -14.66 8.28
N LEU A 12 6.64 -13.52 7.58
CA LEU A 12 6.56 -13.52 6.13
C LEU A 12 7.70 -14.41 5.66
N GLU A 13 7.41 -15.59 5.17
CA GLU A 13 8.40 -16.45 4.51
C GLU A 13 8.90 -15.69 3.30
N SER A 14 10.01 -14.97 3.48
CA SER A 14 10.61 -14.16 2.44
C SER A 14 10.96 -15.06 1.25
N GLY A 15 10.28 -14.87 0.13
CA GLY A 15 10.58 -15.48 -1.16
C GLY A 15 9.50 -16.39 -1.75
N THR A 16 8.30 -16.51 -1.18
CA THR A 16 7.21 -17.33 -1.76
C THR A 16 6.48 -16.65 -2.92
N ASN A 17 6.69 -15.33 -3.13
CA ASN A 17 5.94 -14.53 -4.10
C ASN A 17 4.42 -14.58 -3.87
N GLU A 18 4.02 -14.60 -2.60
CA GLU A 18 2.64 -14.63 -2.14
C GLU A 18 2.34 -13.42 -1.27
N ILE A 19 1.07 -13.03 -1.27
CA ILE A 19 0.52 -11.99 -0.39
C ILE A 19 -0.55 -12.59 0.49
N GLU A 20 -0.59 -12.21 1.77
CA GLU A 20 -1.69 -12.51 2.66
C GLU A 20 -2.73 -11.40 2.60
N VAL A 21 -3.91 -11.73 2.10
CA VAL A 21 -5.02 -10.80 1.91
C VAL A 21 -6.08 -11.08 2.95
N MET A 22 -6.43 -10.06 3.74
CA MET A 22 -7.62 -10.09 4.59
C MET A 22 -8.84 -9.75 3.74
N GLU A 23 -9.76 -10.67 3.66
CA GLU A 23 -11.01 -10.54 2.93
C GLU A 23 -12.11 -9.94 3.79
N PHE A 24 -12.81 -8.98 3.25
CA PHE A 24 -13.92 -8.32 3.92
C PHE A 24 -15.03 -7.98 2.94
N THR A 25 -16.25 -7.77 3.44
CA THR A 25 -17.39 -7.44 2.60
C THR A 25 -17.87 -6.02 2.80
N ILE A 26 -18.31 -5.43 1.70
CA ILE A 26 -19.15 -4.23 1.65
C ILE A 26 -20.36 -4.60 0.82
N ASN A 27 -21.52 -4.61 1.45
CA ASN A 27 -22.74 -5.23 0.91
C ASN A 27 -22.47 -6.70 0.53
N GLU A 28 -22.73 -7.07 -0.71
CA GLU A 28 -22.52 -8.43 -1.24
C GLU A 28 -21.16 -8.59 -1.94
N SER A 29 -20.39 -7.51 -2.05
CA SER A 29 -19.10 -7.51 -2.76
C SER A 29 -17.95 -7.83 -1.83
N LEU A 30 -17.02 -8.64 -2.32
CA LEU A 30 -15.83 -9.09 -1.59
C LEU A 30 -14.61 -8.25 -1.99
N TYR A 31 -13.96 -7.72 -0.98
CA TYR A 31 -12.77 -6.88 -1.11
C TYR A 31 -11.63 -7.45 -0.28
N GLY A 32 -10.41 -7.04 -0.61
CA GLY A 32 -9.21 -7.47 0.09
C GLY A 32 -8.28 -6.32 0.45
N ILE A 33 -7.62 -6.46 1.60
CA ILE A 33 -6.50 -5.63 2.04
C ILE A 33 -5.33 -6.52 2.41
N ASN A 34 -4.11 -6.09 2.10
CA ASN A 34 -2.91 -6.77 2.57
C ASN A 34 -2.87 -6.79 4.11
N VAL A 35 -2.69 -7.99 4.68
CA VAL A 35 -2.63 -8.21 6.13
C VAL A 35 -1.50 -7.42 6.77
N ALA A 36 -0.38 -7.21 6.08
CA ALA A 36 0.75 -6.43 6.59
C ALA A 36 0.39 -4.96 6.92
N LYS A 37 -0.63 -4.42 6.26
CA LYS A 37 -1.17 -3.07 6.52
C LYS A 37 -2.14 -3.03 7.71
N VAL A 38 -2.67 -4.17 8.12
CA VAL A 38 -3.68 -4.29 9.18
C VAL A 38 -3.03 -4.38 10.54
N LYS A 39 -3.43 -3.48 11.42
CA LYS A 39 -2.96 -3.47 12.81
C LYS A 39 -3.86 -4.25 13.74
N GLU A 40 -5.15 -4.02 13.66
CA GLU A 40 -6.17 -4.67 14.49
C GLU A 40 -7.56 -4.53 13.86
N ILE A 41 -8.47 -5.40 14.25
CA ILE A 41 -9.88 -5.34 13.88
C ILE A 41 -10.68 -5.05 15.16
N LEU A 42 -11.58 -4.08 15.10
CA LEU A 42 -12.42 -3.70 16.22
C LEU A 42 -13.89 -3.74 15.80
N VAL A 43 -14.77 -4.06 16.75
CA VAL A 43 -16.20 -3.83 16.55
C VAL A 43 -16.43 -2.33 16.46
N SER A 44 -17.32 -1.91 15.55
CA SER A 44 -17.61 -0.49 15.36
C SER A 44 -18.10 0.15 16.67
N GLN A 45 -17.67 1.35 16.90
CA GLN A 45 -17.98 2.14 18.09
C GLN A 45 -18.57 3.49 17.68
N PRO A 46 -19.25 4.20 18.58
CA PRO A 46 -19.72 5.54 18.29
C PRO A 46 -18.59 6.46 17.83
N VAL A 47 -18.78 7.10 16.70
CA VAL A 47 -17.83 8.02 16.07
C VAL A 47 -18.28 9.45 16.28
N LYS A 48 -17.36 10.31 16.70
CA LYS A 48 -17.62 11.75 16.82
C LYS A 48 -17.33 12.42 15.49
N HIS A 49 -18.37 12.96 14.88
CA HIS A 49 -18.25 13.69 13.62
C HIS A 49 -17.30 14.88 13.73
N MET A 50 -16.52 15.14 12.67
CA MET A 50 -15.57 16.25 12.57
C MET A 50 -16.07 17.25 11.53
N PRO A 51 -16.20 18.56 11.90
CA PRO A 51 -16.54 19.60 10.95
C PRO A 51 -15.50 19.72 9.83
N HIS A 52 -15.96 19.98 8.61
CA HIS A 52 -15.12 20.19 7.42
C HIS A 52 -14.22 19.01 7.04
N ALA A 53 -14.49 17.81 7.55
CA ALA A 53 -13.80 16.59 7.10
C ALA A 53 -14.20 16.23 5.67
N HIS A 54 -13.35 15.41 5.02
CA HIS A 54 -13.67 14.84 3.71
C HIS A 54 -14.99 14.05 3.79
N PRO A 55 -15.86 14.06 2.76
CA PRO A 55 -17.16 13.37 2.79
C PRO A 55 -17.12 11.89 3.18
N ALA A 56 -16.03 11.18 2.84
CA ALA A 56 -15.83 9.80 3.24
C ALA A 56 -15.32 9.63 4.68
N VAL A 57 -14.96 10.70 5.38
CA VAL A 57 -14.53 10.62 6.78
C VAL A 57 -15.77 10.69 7.67
N GLU A 58 -16.07 9.58 8.34
CA GLU A 58 -17.17 9.52 9.29
C GLU A 58 -16.91 10.38 10.53
N GLY A 59 -15.66 10.45 10.96
CA GLY A 59 -15.23 11.24 12.13
C GLY A 59 -14.05 10.59 12.84
N ILE A 60 -14.05 10.72 14.17
CA ILE A 60 -13.00 10.19 15.04
C ILE A 60 -13.57 9.33 16.17
N PHE A 61 -12.83 8.34 16.61
CA PHE A 61 -13.10 7.60 17.83
C PHE A 61 -11.83 7.37 18.65
N LYS A 62 -11.97 7.00 19.90
CA LYS A 62 -10.84 6.78 20.81
C LYS A 62 -11.01 5.45 21.53
N PRO A 63 -10.50 4.35 20.94
CA PRO A 63 -10.66 3.02 21.54
C PRO A 63 -9.85 2.82 22.83
N ARG A 64 -8.75 3.54 22.99
CA ARG A 64 -7.88 3.54 24.19
C ARG A 64 -7.32 4.95 24.38
N ASP A 65 -6.00 5.13 24.26
CA ASP A 65 -5.34 6.42 24.47
C ASP A 65 -5.13 7.22 23.18
N LYS A 66 -5.34 6.62 22.02
CA LYS A 66 -5.11 7.25 20.72
C LYS A 66 -6.42 7.56 20.02
N VAL A 67 -6.50 8.77 19.48
CA VAL A 67 -7.58 9.17 18.58
C VAL A 67 -7.29 8.58 17.20
N ILE A 68 -8.31 7.99 16.59
CA ILE A 68 -8.23 7.34 15.28
C ILE A 68 -9.31 7.93 14.38
N THR A 69 -8.93 8.31 13.18
CA THR A 69 -9.88 8.75 12.14
C THR A 69 -10.59 7.54 11.55
N VAL A 70 -11.90 7.65 11.36
CA VAL A 70 -12.73 6.60 10.74
C VAL A 70 -13.14 7.05 9.35
N VAL A 71 -12.83 6.22 8.37
CA VAL A 71 -13.29 6.34 6.99
C VAL A 71 -14.46 5.40 6.78
N ASP A 72 -15.56 5.92 6.27
CA ASP A 72 -16.72 5.17 5.81
C ASP A 72 -16.37 4.61 4.43
N LEU A 73 -15.81 3.40 4.39
CA LEU A 73 -15.36 2.78 3.15
C LEU A 73 -16.52 2.47 2.19
N PRO A 74 -17.70 2.01 2.65
CA PRO A 74 -18.91 1.93 1.81
C PRO A 74 -19.23 3.25 1.11
N ASN A 75 -19.27 4.35 1.84
CA ASN A 75 -19.53 5.67 1.26
C ASN A 75 -18.44 6.09 0.26
N TYR A 76 -17.18 5.84 0.58
CA TYR A 76 -16.06 6.14 -0.32
C TYR A 76 -16.14 5.38 -1.64
N LEU A 77 -16.43 4.05 -1.58
CA LEU A 77 -16.45 3.18 -2.76
C LEU A 77 -17.72 3.35 -3.61
N LEU A 78 -18.87 3.53 -2.96
CA LEU A 78 -20.17 3.47 -3.62
C LEU A 78 -20.82 4.86 -3.78
N GLY A 79 -20.28 5.90 -3.15
CA GLY A 79 -20.84 7.25 -3.18
C GLY A 79 -22.16 7.37 -2.43
N VAL A 80 -22.56 6.37 -1.67
CA VAL A 80 -23.81 6.31 -0.93
C VAL A 80 -23.48 5.99 0.54
N SER A 81 -23.96 6.84 1.45
CA SER A 81 -23.89 6.51 2.87
C SER A 81 -24.82 5.32 3.15
N ASP A 82 -24.24 4.19 3.43
CA ASP A 82 -25.00 2.98 3.79
C ASP A 82 -25.50 3.08 5.25
N GLU A 83 -26.62 2.42 5.55
CA GLU A 83 -27.10 2.36 6.94
C GLU A 83 -26.07 1.62 7.80
N LYS A 84 -25.61 2.30 8.86
CA LYS A 84 -24.66 1.75 9.83
C LYS A 84 -25.28 0.58 10.55
N ARG A 85 -24.63 -0.58 10.46
CA ARG A 85 -25.08 -1.83 11.09
C ARG A 85 -24.41 -1.96 12.46
N GLU A 86 -25.15 -2.45 13.45
CA GLU A 86 -24.59 -2.71 14.80
C GLU A 86 -23.39 -3.66 14.80
N LYS A 87 -23.26 -4.48 13.75
CA LYS A 87 -22.19 -5.47 13.61
C LYS A 87 -21.04 -5.06 12.68
N ASP A 88 -21.05 -3.82 12.19
CA ASP A 88 -19.95 -3.31 11.38
C ASP A 88 -18.63 -3.40 12.13
N LEU A 89 -17.54 -3.54 11.38
CA LEU A 89 -16.19 -3.66 11.91
C LEU A 89 -15.35 -2.46 11.46
N PHE A 90 -14.33 -2.16 12.24
CA PHE A 90 -13.27 -1.24 11.89
C PHE A 90 -11.99 -2.02 11.64
N ILE A 91 -11.49 -1.99 10.41
CA ILE A 91 -10.14 -2.42 10.08
C ILE A 91 -9.22 -1.25 10.38
N VAL A 92 -8.44 -1.36 11.44
CA VAL A 92 -7.46 -0.33 11.83
C VAL A 92 -6.15 -0.60 11.12
N THR A 93 -5.67 0.37 10.40
CA THR A 93 -4.42 0.32 9.63
C THR A 93 -3.41 1.32 10.19
N ASN A 94 -2.15 1.17 9.79
CA ASN A 94 -1.10 2.14 10.11
C ASN A 94 -0.36 2.53 8.84
N PHE A 95 -0.56 3.75 8.39
CA PHE A 95 0.17 4.34 7.27
C PHE A 95 1.03 5.51 7.78
N ASN A 96 2.33 5.46 7.57
CA ASN A 96 3.26 6.52 7.97
C ASN A 96 3.09 7.00 9.43
N LYS A 97 2.90 6.04 10.36
CA LYS A 97 2.62 6.28 11.80
C LYS A 97 1.25 6.90 12.10
N ILE A 98 0.38 7.09 11.11
CA ILE A 98 -1.00 7.54 11.28
C ILE A 98 -1.90 6.31 11.33
N ASN A 99 -2.70 6.19 12.40
CA ASN A 99 -3.70 5.13 12.48
C ASN A 99 -5.00 5.63 11.86
N ILE A 100 -5.53 4.86 10.91
CA ILE A 100 -6.82 5.10 10.25
C ILE A 100 -7.64 3.83 10.38
N ALA A 101 -8.91 3.97 10.67
CA ALA A 101 -9.87 2.89 10.72
C ALA A 101 -10.79 2.97 9.51
N PHE A 102 -11.00 1.86 8.84
CA PHE A 102 -11.94 1.73 7.74
C PHE A 102 -13.14 0.93 8.20
N ARG A 103 -14.33 1.51 8.09
CA ARG A 103 -15.58 0.81 8.35
C ARG A 103 -15.83 -0.18 7.23
N VAL A 104 -16.13 -1.44 7.60
CA VAL A 104 -16.54 -2.51 6.70
C VAL A 104 -17.68 -3.29 7.34
N HIS A 105 -18.43 -4.08 6.56
CA HIS A 105 -19.56 -4.84 7.12
C HIS A 105 -19.10 -6.11 7.83
N THR A 106 -18.24 -6.90 7.20
CA THR A 106 -17.80 -8.19 7.77
C THR A 106 -16.37 -8.46 7.34
N VAL A 107 -15.58 -9.07 8.22
CA VAL A 107 -14.30 -9.68 7.85
C VAL A 107 -14.55 -11.18 7.68
N VAL A 108 -14.19 -11.72 6.52
CA VAL A 108 -14.42 -13.11 6.14
C VAL A 108 -13.29 -14.02 6.61
N GLY A 109 -12.06 -13.64 6.31
CA GLY A 109 -10.87 -14.43 6.62
C GLY A 109 -9.59 -13.86 6.04
N ILE A 110 -8.55 -14.70 6.02
CA ILE A 110 -7.26 -14.38 5.39
C ILE A 110 -6.95 -15.47 4.37
N SER A 111 -6.67 -15.05 3.14
CA SER A 111 -6.24 -15.94 2.06
C SER A 111 -4.81 -15.63 1.64
N ARG A 112 -4.03 -16.68 1.34
CA ARG A 112 -2.72 -16.55 0.71
C ARG A 112 -2.89 -16.62 -0.81
N ILE A 113 -2.44 -15.60 -1.49
CA ILE A 113 -2.63 -15.43 -2.93
C ILE A 113 -1.27 -15.22 -3.58
N SER A 114 -0.99 -15.98 -4.64
CA SER A 114 0.21 -15.72 -5.43
C SER A 114 0.05 -14.41 -6.22
N TRP A 115 1.07 -13.57 -6.22
CA TRP A 115 1.11 -12.36 -7.04
C TRP A 115 0.85 -12.64 -8.53
N THR A 116 1.25 -13.83 -9.01
CA THR A 116 1.04 -14.23 -10.41
C THR A 116 -0.43 -14.54 -10.74
N SER A 117 -1.26 -14.81 -9.74
CA SER A 117 -2.71 -15.04 -9.91
C SER A 117 -3.55 -13.78 -9.80
N ILE A 118 -2.95 -12.66 -9.39
CA ILE A 118 -3.63 -11.38 -9.30
C ILE A 118 -3.65 -10.73 -10.68
N GLN A 119 -4.85 -10.47 -11.19
CA GLN A 119 -5.06 -9.81 -12.47
C GLN A 119 -5.25 -8.32 -12.28
N LYS A 120 -4.54 -7.49 -13.05
CA LYS A 120 -4.78 -6.04 -13.04
C LYS A 120 -6.16 -5.76 -13.66
N PRO A 121 -6.97 -4.87 -13.06
CA PRO A 121 -8.26 -4.47 -13.64
C PRO A 121 -8.03 -3.85 -15.02
N ASP A 122 -8.90 -4.20 -15.97
CA ASP A 122 -8.88 -3.58 -17.30
C ASP A 122 -9.24 -2.09 -17.19
N LYS A 123 -8.60 -1.26 -18.02
CA LYS A 123 -8.86 0.18 -18.07
C LYS A 123 -10.32 0.54 -18.38
N THR A 124 -11.03 -0.36 -19.04
CA THR A 124 -12.47 -0.20 -19.31
C THR A 124 -13.31 -0.26 -18.04
N VAL A 125 -12.90 -1.05 -17.07
CA VAL A 125 -13.60 -1.20 -15.77
C VAL A 125 -13.32 0.00 -14.87
N THR A 126 -12.14 0.62 -14.98
CA THR A 126 -11.73 1.75 -14.15
C THR A 126 -12.10 3.12 -14.73
N GLY A 127 -12.82 3.16 -15.87
CA GLY A 127 -13.24 4.41 -16.50
C GLY A 127 -12.09 5.27 -17.04
N GLY A 128 -10.92 4.66 -17.30
CA GLY A 128 -9.73 5.34 -17.81
C GLY A 128 -8.87 6.04 -16.75
N ASN A 129 -9.35 6.17 -15.53
CA ASN A 129 -8.56 6.59 -14.38
C ASN A 129 -7.89 5.38 -13.72
N GLU A 130 -6.72 5.59 -13.15
CA GLU A 130 -6.12 4.58 -12.28
C GLU A 130 -7.04 4.38 -11.07
N GLY A 131 -7.79 3.27 -11.08
CA GLY A 131 -8.73 2.94 -10.02
C GLY A 131 -8.00 2.68 -8.69
N ILE A 132 -8.77 2.62 -7.62
CA ILE A 132 -8.29 2.24 -6.29
C ILE A 132 -8.14 0.73 -6.13
N ALA A 133 -8.44 -0.05 -7.16
CA ALA A 133 -8.22 -1.49 -7.19
C ALA A 133 -6.84 -1.79 -7.75
N THR A 134 -5.97 -2.40 -6.96
CA THR A 134 -4.65 -2.86 -7.40
C THR A 134 -4.72 -4.16 -8.18
N GLY A 135 -5.73 -4.99 -7.90
CA GLY A 135 -5.88 -6.28 -8.56
C GLY A 135 -7.22 -6.95 -8.28
N ILE A 136 -7.48 -7.99 -9.06
CA ILE A 136 -8.58 -8.92 -8.85
C ILE A 136 -7.98 -10.31 -8.71
N ALA A 137 -8.30 -10.99 -7.63
CA ALA A 137 -7.85 -12.35 -7.37
C ALA A 137 -9.05 -13.30 -7.25
N GLN A 138 -8.86 -14.54 -7.64
CA GLN A 138 -9.85 -15.60 -7.37
C GLN A 138 -9.47 -16.31 -6.07
N CYS A 139 -10.38 -16.29 -5.10
CA CYS A 139 -10.26 -16.98 -3.83
C CYS A 139 -11.41 -17.99 -3.70
N GLY A 140 -11.10 -19.26 -3.91
CA GLY A 140 -12.14 -20.29 -4.05
C GLY A 140 -13.03 -20.02 -5.27
N ASP A 141 -14.33 -19.91 -5.04
CA ASP A 141 -15.32 -19.61 -6.09
C ASP A 141 -15.59 -18.10 -6.25
N ASP A 142 -15.04 -17.26 -5.36
CA ASP A 142 -15.33 -15.83 -5.31
C ASP A 142 -14.20 -14.99 -5.93
N LEU A 143 -14.58 -13.82 -6.47
CA LEU A 143 -13.64 -12.79 -6.93
C LEU A 143 -13.44 -11.75 -5.83
N VAL A 144 -12.19 -11.55 -5.42
CA VAL A 144 -11.78 -10.57 -4.43
C VAL A 144 -11.13 -9.38 -5.14
N THR A 145 -11.69 -8.19 -4.93
CA THR A 145 -11.05 -6.95 -5.41
C THR A 145 -10.08 -6.42 -4.36
N ILE A 146 -8.80 -6.46 -4.65
CA ILE A 146 -7.74 -5.96 -3.77
C ILE A 146 -7.67 -4.44 -3.92
N LEU A 147 -7.79 -3.72 -2.80
CA LEU A 147 -7.84 -2.26 -2.76
C LEU A 147 -6.49 -1.66 -2.35
N ASP A 148 -6.17 -0.53 -2.98
CA ASP A 148 -5.06 0.34 -2.61
C ASP A 148 -5.48 1.31 -1.49
N PHE A 149 -5.26 0.91 -0.26
CA PHE A 149 -5.59 1.71 0.91
C PHE A 149 -4.69 2.94 1.07
N GLU A 150 -3.47 2.91 0.56
CA GLU A 150 -2.57 4.06 0.56
C GLU A 150 -3.10 5.15 -0.36
N LYS A 151 -3.57 4.75 -1.54
CA LYS A 151 -4.22 5.66 -2.48
C LYS A 151 -5.50 6.25 -1.90
N ILE A 152 -6.34 5.43 -1.26
CA ILE A 152 -7.54 5.91 -0.56
C ILE A 152 -7.18 6.97 0.49
N VAL A 153 -6.15 6.71 1.30
CA VAL A 153 -5.68 7.66 2.32
C VAL A 153 -5.12 8.92 1.68
N ALA A 154 -4.35 8.79 0.60
CA ALA A 154 -3.78 9.93 -0.13
C ALA A 154 -4.87 10.84 -0.73
N GLU A 155 -5.97 10.27 -1.21
CA GLU A 155 -7.10 11.04 -1.74
C GLU A 155 -7.91 11.75 -0.64
N ILE A 156 -8.08 11.09 0.51
CA ILE A 156 -8.84 11.63 1.65
C ILE A 156 -8.02 12.68 2.42
N ALA A 157 -6.73 12.45 2.59
CA ALA A 157 -5.82 13.28 3.36
C ALA A 157 -4.47 13.46 2.64
N PRO A 158 -4.43 14.27 1.57
CA PRO A 158 -3.22 14.47 0.76
C PRO A 158 -2.00 14.91 1.58
N GLU A 159 -2.22 15.58 2.70
CA GLU A 159 -1.17 16.04 3.62
C GLU A 159 -0.40 14.89 4.30
N THR A 160 -0.91 13.67 4.24
CA THR A 160 -0.26 12.49 4.84
C THR A 160 0.72 11.79 3.90
N THR A 161 0.78 12.23 2.65
CA THR A 161 1.69 11.74 1.63
C THR A 161 3.03 12.49 1.66
N ILE A 162 3.92 12.21 0.70
CA ILE A 162 5.21 12.90 0.60
C ILE A 162 4.96 14.42 0.47
N GLN A 163 5.39 15.17 1.48
CA GLN A 163 5.25 16.64 1.49
C GLN A 163 6.41 17.25 0.71
N MET A 164 6.17 17.68 -0.52
CA MET A 164 7.18 18.36 -1.35
C MET A 164 7.74 19.62 -0.68
N SER A 165 6.92 20.30 0.14
CA SER A 165 7.35 21.45 0.94
C SER A 165 8.42 21.13 1.98
N GLU A 166 8.46 19.90 2.49
CA GLU A 166 9.53 19.47 3.42
C GLU A 166 10.85 19.30 2.69
N ILE A 167 10.81 18.85 1.43
CA ILE A 167 12.00 18.73 0.59
C ILE A 167 12.57 20.12 0.29
N ASP A 168 11.71 21.09 -0.01
CA ASP A 168 12.12 22.48 -0.28
C ASP A 168 12.80 23.13 0.96
N GLN A 169 12.39 22.72 2.18
CA GLN A 169 13.03 23.20 3.42
C GLN A 169 14.47 22.66 3.63
N LEU A 170 14.84 21.58 2.94
CA LEU A 170 16.21 21.04 3.03
C LEU A 170 17.26 21.92 2.33
N GLY A 171 16.81 22.93 1.59
CA GLY A 171 17.66 23.88 0.86
C GLY A 171 18.23 23.28 -0.44
N GLU A 172 18.96 24.13 -1.18
CA GLU A 172 19.62 23.72 -2.41
C GLU A 172 20.65 22.62 -2.16
N ARG A 173 20.53 21.51 -2.89
CA ARG A 173 21.46 20.39 -2.85
C ARG A 173 22.31 20.33 -4.10
N LYS A 174 23.55 19.87 -3.95
CA LYS A 174 24.40 19.60 -5.10
C LYS A 174 23.77 18.50 -5.94
N ARG A 175 23.76 18.71 -7.24
CA ARG A 175 23.35 17.69 -8.20
C ARG A 175 24.22 16.45 -8.05
N SER A 176 23.59 15.27 -8.01
CA SER A 176 24.24 13.97 -7.98
C SER A 176 23.99 13.25 -9.30
N ASP A 177 25.05 12.68 -9.88
CA ASP A 177 24.98 11.86 -11.08
C ASP A 177 24.75 10.38 -10.77
N ALA A 178 24.56 10.02 -9.47
CA ALA A 178 24.23 8.66 -9.08
C ALA A 178 22.95 8.17 -9.75
N VAL A 179 23.00 6.98 -10.31
CA VAL A 179 21.83 6.33 -10.93
C VAL A 179 21.02 5.67 -9.84
N ILE A 180 19.76 6.08 -9.73
CA ILE A 180 18.80 5.51 -8.76
C ILE A 180 17.72 4.74 -9.51
N LEU A 181 17.60 3.46 -9.19
CA LEU A 181 16.58 2.58 -9.71
C LEU A 181 15.47 2.46 -8.69
N VAL A 182 14.22 2.65 -9.09
CA VAL A 182 13.06 2.62 -8.20
C VAL A 182 12.05 1.61 -8.73
N ALA A 183 11.64 0.65 -7.91
CA ALA A 183 10.53 -0.24 -8.19
C ALA A 183 9.35 0.12 -7.31
N GLU A 184 8.24 0.53 -7.93
CA GLU A 184 7.03 1.01 -7.29
C GLU A 184 5.84 0.78 -8.23
N ASP A 185 4.82 0.07 -7.79
CA ASP A 185 3.66 -0.29 -8.63
C ASP A 185 2.57 0.77 -8.62
N SER A 186 2.51 1.61 -7.59
CA SER A 186 1.62 2.77 -7.54
C SER A 186 2.17 3.89 -8.43
N VAL A 187 1.48 4.19 -9.53
CA VAL A 187 1.89 5.28 -10.45
C VAL A 187 1.91 6.64 -9.74
N LEU A 188 1.04 6.84 -8.76
CA LEU A 188 1.04 8.08 -7.97
C LEU A 188 2.30 8.18 -7.12
N LEU A 189 2.61 7.15 -6.32
CA LEU A 189 3.80 7.13 -5.46
C LEU A 189 5.08 7.16 -6.29
N SER A 190 5.12 6.42 -7.40
CA SER A 190 6.24 6.42 -8.35
C SER A 190 6.57 7.85 -8.82
N LYS A 191 5.57 8.62 -9.27
CA LYS A 191 5.76 10.03 -9.67
C LYS A 191 6.20 10.92 -8.51
N MET A 192 5.63 10.71 -7.32
CA MET A 192 5.99 11.50 -6.14
C MET A 192 7.44 11.21 -5.69
N ILE A 193 7.88 9.95 -5.72
CA ILE A 193 9.25 9.55 -5.41
C ILE A 193 10.21 10.17 -6.45
N GLU A 194 9.90 10.07 -7.74
CA GLU A 194 10.71 10.64 -8.81
C GLU A 194 10.86 12.16 -8.64
N GLU A 195 9.77 12.88 -8.41
CA GLU A 195 9.79 14.33 -8.17
C GLU A 195 10.59 14.68 -6.90
N ALA A 196 10.42 13.92 -5.82
CA ALA A 196 11.15 14.09 -4.57
C ALA A 196 12.66 13.91 -4.76
N LEU A 197 13.08 12.90 -5.52
CA LEU A 197 14.48 12.65 -5.86
C LEU A 197 15.04 13.78 -6.72
N HIS A 198 14.32 14.22 -7.75
CA HIS A 198 14.75 15.32 -8.62
C HIS A 198 14.92 16.64 -7.85
N ARG A 199 13.98 16.99 -6.98
CA ARG A 199 14.08 18.17 -6.10
C ARG A 199 15.26 18.06 -5.11
N SER A 200 15.58 16.83 -4.71
CA SER A 200 16.75 16.55 -3.85
C SER A 200 18.09 16.53 -4.60
N GLY A 201 18.11 16.79 -5.92
CA GLY A 201 19.31 16.85 -6.74
C GLY A 201 19.71 15.55 -7.42
N TYR A 202 18.93 14.47 -7.27
CA TYR A 202 19.16 13.18 -7.94
C TYR A 202 18.38 13.17 -9.27
N VAL A 203 19.07 13.38 -10.39
CA VAL A 203 18.43 13.55 -11.69
C VAL A 203 18.45 12.31 -12.58
N ASN A 204 19.27 11.31 -12.22
CA ASN A 204 19.40 10.07 -12.96
C ASN A 204 18.54 8.99 -12.28
N THR A 205 17.23 9.08 -12.42
CA THR A 205 16.28 8.12 -11.85
C THR A 205 15.69 7.23 -12.94
N ARG A 206 15.46 5.95 -12.62
CA ARG A 206 14.75 5.00 -13.47
C ARG A 206 13.63 4.34 -12.68
N MET A 207 12.41 4.49 -13.16
CA MET A 207 11.21 3.94 -12.53
C MET A 207 10.82 2.61 -13.18
N PHE A 208 10.48 1.62 -12.37
CA PHE A 208 10.02 0.30 -12.78
C PHE A 208 8.68 0.00 -12.11
N PRO A 209 7.71 -0.57 -12.83
CA PRO A 209 6.35 -0.78 -12.31
C PRO A 209 6.23 -1.98 -11.36
N ASP A 210 7.27 -2.77 -11.20
CA ASP A 210 7.34 -3.93 -10.30
C ASP A 210 8.77 -4.44 -10.15
N GLY A 211 8.99 -5.29 -9.13
CA GLY A 211 10.30 -5.89 -8.87
C GLY A 211 10.79 -6.81 -9.98
N GLY A 212 9.89 -7.44 -10.75
CA GLY A 212 10.24 -8.33 -11.86
C GLY A 212 10.89 -7.54 -13.00
N LYS A 213 10.33 -6.38 -13.35
CA LYS A 213 10.90 -5.49 -14.38
C LYS A 213 12.24 -4.92 -13.97
N LEU A 214 12.40 -4.57 -12.71
CA LEU A 214 13.71 -4.14 -12.21
C LEU A 214 14.71 -5.30 -12.24
N TRP A 215 14.30 -6.51 -11.86
CA TRP A 215 15.17 -7.68 -11.91
C TRP A 215 15.60 -8.05 -13.34
N GLU A 216 14.69 -8.00 -14.32
CA GLU A 216 15.04 -8.17 -15.75
C GLU A 216 16.17 -7.21 -16.13
N TYR A 217 16.01 -5.92 -15.83
CA TYR A 217 17.03 -4.90 -16.11
C TYR A 217 18.38 -5.19 -15.43
N LEU A 218 18.36 -5.56 -14.14
CA LEU A 218 19.59 -5.88 -13.40
C LEU A 218 20.27 -7.16 -13.92
N SER A 219 19.47 -8.14 -14.36
CA SER A 219 19.99 -9.39 -14.92
C SER A 219 20.73 -9.16 -16.23
N ASP A 220 20.27 -8.20 -17.06
CA ASP A 220 20.93 -7.82 -18.30
C ASP A 220 22.28 -7.12 -18.06
N LEU A 221 22.46 -6.52 -16.88
CA LEU A 221 23.72 -5.87 -16.46
C LEU A 221 24.70 -6.85 -15.80
N ARG A 222 24.35 -8.12 -15.67
CA ARG A 222 25.19 -9.10 -14.98
C ARG A 222 26.54 -9.28 -15.69
N GLY A 223 27.62 -8.99 -14.97
CA GLY A 223 28.98 -9.04 -15.50
C GLY A 223 29.42 -7.81 -16.31
N ASP A 224 28.61 -6.76 -16.31
CA ASP A 224 28.98 -5.48 -16.89
C ASP A 224 30.09 -4.82 -16.04
N PRO A 225 31.25 -4.46 -16.61
CA PRO A 225 32.35 -3.84 -15.87
C PRO A 225 32.00 -2.46 -15.30
N ASP A 226 31.00 -1.79 -15.89
CA ASP A 226 30.57 -0.44 -15.50
C ASP A 226 29.28 -0.51 -14.62
N LEU A 227 29.05 -1.61 -13.92
CA LEU A 227 27.84 -1.81 -13.11
C LEU A 227 27.66 -0.72 -12.07
N ASP A 228 28.72 -0.33 -11.37
CA ASP A 228 28.69 0.71 -10.33
C ASP A 228 28.29 2.11 -10.86
N ASP A 229 28.57 2.38 -12.15
CA ASP A 229 28.14 3.61 -12.82
C ASP A 229 26.66 3.56 -13.26
N LYS A 230 26.12 2.36 -13.42
CA LYS A 230 24.74 2.10 -13.88
C LYS A 230 23.76 1.86 -12.74
N VAL A 231 24.24 1.51 -11.54
CA VAL A 231 23.41 1.20 -10.37
C VAL A 231 24.07 1.78 -9.11
N GLY A 232 23.69 2.98 -8.72
CA GLY A 232 24.18 3.61 -7.50
C GLY A 232 23.33 3.29 -6.27
N LEU A 233 22.01 3.19 -6.45
CA LEU A 233 21.04 2.90 -5.38
C LEU A 233 19.81 2.22 -5.96
N ILE A 234 19.25 1.29 -5.19
CA ILE A 234 17.95 0.68 -5.48
C ILE A 234 16.98 1.04 -4.35
N ILE A 235 15.84 1.60 -4.71
CA ILE A 235 14.69 1.83 -3.84
C ILE A 235 13.59 0.90 -4.33
N THR A 236 13.00 0.12 -3.43
CA THR A 236 11.92 -0.79 -3.81
C THR A 236 10.79 -0.72 -2.79
N ASP A 237 9.56 -0.67 -3.29
CA ASP A 237 8.42 -1.03 -2.44
C ASP A 237 8.52 -2.52 -2.10
N ILE A 238 7.90 -2.89 -0.97
CA ILE A 238 7.88 -4.27 -0.50
C ILE A 238 6.77 -5.04 -1.19
N GLU A 239 5.63 -4.41 -1.40
CA GLU A 239 4.39 -5.04 -1.83
C GLU A 239 4.06 -4.71 -3.28
N MET A 240 4.66 -5.44 -4.22
CA MET A 240 4.45 -5.24 -5.65
C MET A 240 3.97 -6.52 -6.34
N PRO A 241 3.15 -6.40 -7.41
CA PRO A 241 2.78 -7.53 -8.25
C PRO A 241 4.01 -8.12 -8.97
N GLN A 242 3.91 -9.36 -9.42
CA GLN A 242 4.92 -10.13 -10.13
C GLN A 242 6.15 -10.51 -9.28
N MET A 243 6.78 -9.57 -8.62
CA MET A 243 7.90 -9.78 -7.71
C MET A 243 7.89 -8.74 -6.60
N ASP A 244 7.76 -9.19 -5.37
CA ASP A 244 7.85 -8.36 -4.17
C ASP A 244 9.28 -7.86 -3.90
N GLY A 245 9.39 -6.77 -3.12
CA GLY A 245 10.68 -6.14 -2.82
C GLY A 245 11.60 -7.01 -1.97
N HIS A 246 11.08 -7.93 -1.16
CA HIS A 246 11.90 -8.88 -0.39
C HIS A 246 12.60 -9.86 -1.31
N ARG A 247 11.87 -10.43 -2.27
CA ARG A 247 12.41 -11.33 -3.27
C ARG A 247 13.44 -10.64 -4.15
N LEU A 248 13.10 -9.41 -4.62
CA LEU A 248 14.04 -8.59 -5.39
C LEU A 248 15.33 -8.37 -4.60
N THR A 249 15.22 -7.89 -3.35
CA THR A 249 16.38 -7.62 -2.48
C THR A 249 17.25 -8.87 -2.26
N LYS A 250 16.62 -10.02 -2.10
CA LYS A 250 17.36 -11.29 -1.97
C LYS A 250 18.14 -11.60 -3.23
N LEU A 251 17.51 -11.53 -4.40
CA LEU A 251 18.15 -11.81 -5.68
C LEU A 251 19.29 -10.85 -6.02
N VAL A 252 19.20 -9.60 -5.58
CA VAL A 252 20.25 -8.57 -5.76
C VAL A 252 21.46 -8.82 -4.86
N LYS A 253 21.26 -9.44 -3.68
CA LYS A 253 22.32 -9.71 -2.72
C LYS A 253 23.02 -11.03 -2.91
N ASP A 254 22.41 -12.00 -3.60
CA ASP A 254 22.95 -13.31 -3.92
C ASP A 254 23.78 -13.27 -5.23
#